data_6f6937a46dd23ea22575643949ded3db
#
_entry.id   6f6937a46dd23ea22575643949ded3db
#
_cell.length_a   1.000
_cell.length_b   1.000
_cell.length_c   1.000
_cell.angle_alpha   90.00
_cell.angle_beta   90.00
_cell.angle_gamma   90.00
#
_symmetry.space_group_name_H-M   'P 1'
#
loop_
_entity.id
_entity.type
_entity.pdbx_description
1 polymer ?
#
loop_
_entity_poly.entity_id
_entity_poly.type
_entity_poly.pdbx_seq_one_letter_code
_entity_poly.pdbx_strand_id
1 'polypeptide(L)'
;MKKTALVKSAAILVVVAITLSCKLFFGSGSSEYTGYFDVNNISFHTDLADSSSGYFNLGNENTITLSGVKGKTILYVNFNNSGNEFSTGGTSLSCRKLTKVSGLDTSKNNLAILAGSSSDGVTMSRFALEESIPEPVIKNFVIPETFVVLPGTSVSDRAAEGQAKTISDFTVNKSTKQIYVDTNREISAFGKKDATLRGMASGANGSGVLVWVINDNYSESTSSGNKVTGTIAQQVAEKFIDQYASERQVLGSESDRLIGADSRLESNSMEYTSDTGKLVNIVIYDIAGDYNSGNRCGIVGYFYSKDYYQKSSLYTNVAKYSNAGKYFYLDSAFCNYDPQIGLDESDDSKVFPGTGNVSETAISTLFHEFQHMINFNQKNIKSGASPATWYNEMLSMLSEDMMKNALGFTSSSVYKDRLPLFNNYYYMSGIDEYITSNSVVSYSTAYAFGSWCARNFGGLEFITQVSTNSYVNMESIIQAIKSCTGKTYTDRQLFKMFIQACVFREPFASNNGFSTFNTNQTPSLTTNEGKVYTLNNFNLFDPDFAFTMNNKKYTGPVIFSNEVGPRTMRPHGFAIHYAGKATSDTITLTFSTKINPSEDVMIYIQDSFKNYQ
;
A
#
# COMPACT_ATOMS: atom_id res chain seq x y z
N MET A 1 3.20 -59.98 -24.69
CA MET A 1 2.11 -59.08 -25.07
C MET A 1 0.87 -59.06 -24.16
N LYS A 2 0.80 -59.81 -23.04
CA LYS A 2 -0.36 -59.80 -22.11
C LYS A 2 -0.20 -58.95 -20.85
N LYS A 3 1.00 -58.51 -20.48
CA LYS A 3 1.24 -57.69 -19.30
C LYS A 3 1.05 -56.18 -19.52
N THR A 4 1.16 -55.69 -20.75
CA THR A 4 1.00 -54.24 -21.07
C THR A 4 -0.45 -53.81 -21.20
N ALA A 5 -1.38 -54.72 -21.44
CA ALA A 5 -2.82 -54.39 -21.51
C ALA A 5 -3.44 -54.23 -20.13
N LEU A 6 -2.94 -54.92 -19.10
CA LEU A 6 -3.49 -54.86 -17.75
C LEU A 6 -3.13 -53.55 -17.01
N VAL A 7 -1.95 -53.01 -17.30
CA VAL A 7 -1.49 -51.72 -16.74
C VAL A 7 -2.25 -50.53 -17.33
N LYS A 8 -2.58 -50.59 -18.64
CA LYS A 8 -3.38 -49.55 -19.28
C LYS A 8 -4.84 -49.54 -18.79
N SER A 9 -5.39 -50.71 -18.51
CA SER A 9 -6.77 -50.80 -17.98
C SER A 9 -6.88 -50.33 -16.52
N ALA A 10 -5.86 -50.56 -15.69
CA ALA A 10 -5.81 -50.06 -14.33
C ALA A 10 -5.64 -48.54 -14.27
N ALA A 11 -4.78 -47.95 -15.14
CA ALA A 11 -4.60 -46.51 -15.22
C ALA A 11 -5.87 -45.79 -15.71
N ILE A 12 -6.60 -46.37 -16.66
CA ILE A 12 -7.87 -45.80 -17.13
C ILE A 12 -8.95 -45.91 -16.06
N LEU A 13 -8.98 -46.97 -15.25
CA LEU A 13 -9.95 -47.12 -14.17
C LEU A 13 -9.69 -46.11 -13.02
N VAL A 14 -8.43 -45.82 -12.72
CA VAL A 14 -8.06 -44.83 -11.70
C VAL A 14 -8.37 -43.41 -12.18
N VAL A 15 -8.11 -43.09 -13.45
CA VAL A 15 -8.46 -41.77 -14.01
C VAL A 15 -9.98 -41.60 -14.11
N VAL A 16 -10.76 -42.64 -14.44
CA VAL A 16 -12.22 -42.60 -14.46
C VAL A 16 -12.79 -42.51 -13.05
N ALA A 17 -12.16 -43.13 -12.04
CA ALA A 17 -12.61 -43.00 -10.65
C ALA A 17 -12.33 -41.60 -10.09
N ILE A 18 -11.19 -40.97 -10.45
CA ILE A 18 -10.87 -39.60 -10.04
C ILE A 18 -11.77 -38.60 -10.77
N THR A 19 -12.08 -38.81 -12.06
CA THR A 19 -12.99 -37.92 -12.80
C THR A 19 -14.46 -38.12 -12.41
N LEU A 20 -14.86 -39.30 -11.97
CA LEU A 20 -16.22 -39.51 -11.42
C LEU A 20 -16.39 -38.93 -10.02
N SER A 21 -15.36 -38.99 -9.17
CA SER A 21 -15.39 -38.32 -7.86
C SER A 21 -15.45 -36.80 -8.01
N CYS A 22 -14.71 -36.21 -8.95
CA CYS A 22 -14.82 -34.77 -9.24
C CYS A 22 -16.16 -34.35 -9.87
N LYS A 23 -16.76 -35.19 -10.72
CA LYS A 23 -18.10 -34.89 -11.31
C LYS A 23 -19.28 -35.03 -10.34
N LEU A 24 -19.15 -35.81 -9.27
CA LEU A 24 -20.13 -35.88 -8.20
C LEU A 24 -20.15 -34.64 -7.30
N PHE A 25 -19.12 -33.79 -7.36
CA PHE A 25 -18.99 -32.56 -6.56
C PHE A 25 -19.41 -31.29 -7.31
N PHE A 26 -19.64 -31.31 -8.62
CA PHE A 26 -20.00 -30.14 -9.43
C PHE A 26 -21.20 -30.37 -10.34
N GLY A 27 -22.32 -30.82 -9.75
CA GLY A 27 -23.58 -30.96 -10.49
C GLY A 27 -24.27 -29.62 -10.71
N SER A 28 -24.57 -29.29 -11.96
CA SER A 28 -25.44 -28.16 -12.32
C SER A 28 -26.88 -28.51 -12.07
N GLY A 29 -27.41 -28.14 -10.92
CA GLY A 29 -28.86 -28.29 -10.61
C GLY A 29 -29.21 -27.60 -9.30
N SER A 30 -30.32 -26.91 -9.25
CA SER A 30 -30.87 -26.12 -8.14
C SER A 30 -31.39 -26.99 -7.00
N SER A 31 -30.58 -27.82 -6.39
CA SER A 31 -30.92 -28.56 -5.17
C SER A 31 -29.99 -28.16 -4.04
N GLU A 32 -30.47 -28.15 -2.81
CA GLU A 32 -29.67 -27.93 -1.61
C GLU A 32 -28.45 -28.85 -1.63
N TYR A 33 -27.25 -28.27 -1.79
CA TYR A 33 -26.01 -29.02 -1.81
C TYR A 33 -25.55 -29.23 -0.37
N THR A 34 -25.50 -30.47 0.05
CA THR A 34 -24.79 -30.88 1.26
C THR A 34 -23.42 -31.40 0.87
N GLY A 35 -22.43 -30.52 0.77
CA GLY A 35 -21.03 -30.91 0.59
C GLY A 35 -20.50 -31.55 1.87
N TYR A 36 -19.91 -32.73 1.77
CA TYR A 36 -19.28 -33.42 2.88
C TYR A 36 -17.76 -33.39 2.68
N PHE A 37 -17.02 -32.88 3.68
CA PHE A 37 -15.56 -32.83 3.67
C PHE A 37 -15.01 -33.48 4.93
N ASP A 38 -14.04 -34.36 4.78
CA ASP A 38 -13.25 -34.90 5.88
C ASP A 38 -12.00 -34.03 6.08
N VAL A 39 -11.99 -33.24 7.14
CA VAL A 39 -10.91 -32.30 7.46
C VAL A 39 -9.59 -33.00 7.78
N ASN A 40 -9.59 -34.25 8.18
CA ASN A 40 -8.38 -35.01 8.47
C ASN A 40 -7.59 -35.35 7.19
N ASN A 41 -8.23 -35.33 6.04
CA ASN A 41 -7.64 -35.59 4.73
C ASN A 41 -7.37 -34.33 3.91
N ILE A 42 -7.61 -33.14 4.47
CA ILE A 42 -7.28 -31.89 3.79
C ILE A 42 -5.80 -31.62 3.92
N SER A 43 -5.09 -31.78 2.83
CA SER A 43 -3.75 -31.21 2.68
C SER A 43 -3.88 -29.77 2.20
N PHE A 44 -3.48 -28.82 3.04
CA PHE A 44 -3.38 -27.43 2.67
C PHE A 44 -2.20 -27.26 1.69
N HIS A 45 -2.49 -27.23 0.40
CA HIS A 45 -1.46 -27.11 -0.62
C HIS A 45 -1.18 -25.64 -0.97
N THR A 46 0.09 -25.37 -1.29
CA THR A 46 0.57 -24.07 -1.78
C THR A 46 0.05 -23.71 -3.17
N ASP A 47 -0.52 -24.64 -3.89
CA ASP A 47 -1.04 -24.42 -5.23
C ASP A 47 -2.51 -24.00 -5.15
N LEU A 48 -2.72 -22.70 -5.20
CA LEU A 48 -4.02 -22.05 -5.01
C LEU A 48 -4.86 -21.99 -6.29
N ALA A 49 -4.42 -22.65 -7.34
CA ALA A 49 -5.22 -22.74 -8.56
C ALA A 49 -6.54 -23.51 -8.36
N ASP A 50 -6.64 -24.26 -7.25
CA ASP A 50 -7.77 -25.11 -6.97
C ASP A 50 -8.23 -25.08 -5.50
N SER A 51 -9.40 -25.63 -5.26
CA SER A 51 -10.09 -25.80 -3.98
C SER A 51 -9.29 -26.48 -2.84
N SER A 52 -8.03 -26.77 -3.05
CA SER A 52 -7.11 -27.43 -2.11
C SER A 52 -6.41 -26.47 -1.14
N SER A 53 -6.75 -25.20 -1.09
CA SER A 53 -5.94 -24.14 -0.49
C SER A 53 -6.31 -23.76 0.95
N GLY A 54 -6.85 -24.67 1.72
CA GLY A 54 -7.16 -24.41 3.14
C GLY A 54 -8.47 -23.67 3.39
N TYR A 55 -9.25 -23.42 2.38
CA TYR A 55 -10.61 -22.92 2.50
C TYR A 55 -11.55 -23.60 1.52
N PHE A 56 -12.85 -23.54 1.83
CA PHE A 56 -13.92 -23.99 0.95
C PHE A 56 -14.66 -22.78 0.42
N ASN A 57 -14.79 -22.69 -0.89
CA ASN A 57 -15.65 -21.67 -1.49
C ASN A 57 -17.07 -22.24 -1.62
N LEU A 58 -18.01 -21.62 -0.91
CA LEU A 58 -19.41 -22.07 -0.92
C LEU A 58 -20.10 -21.86 -2.29
N GLY A 59 -19.61 -20.97 -3.12
CA GLY A 59 -20.20 -20.68 -4.42
C GLY A 59 -21.66 -20.22 -4.33
N ASN A 60 -22.55 -20.90 -5.05
CA ASN A 60 -23.99 -20.63 -5.01
C ASN A 60 -24.73 -21.45 -3.94
N GLU A 61 -24.05 -22.37 -3.28
CA GLU A 61 -24.65 -23.26 -2.29
C GLU A 61 -24.96 -22.50 -1.00
N ASN A 62 -25.98 -22.97 -0.28
CA ASN A 62 -26.36 -22.36 0.99
C ASN A 62 -25.91 -23.18 2.19
N THR A 63 -25.62 -24.45 2.01
CA THR A 63 -25.33 -25.36 3.12
C THR A 63 -24.05 -26.14 2.85
N ILE A 64 -23.23 -26.31 3.88
CA ILE A 64 -22.04 -27.17 3.86
C ILE A 64 -21.97 -28.00 5.14
N THR A 65 -21.62 -29.27 5.00
CA THR A 65 -21.36 -30.19 6.11
C THR A 65 -19.87 -30.50 6.15
N LEU A 66 -19.25 -30.30 7.30
CA LEU A 66 -17.82 -30.55 7.55
C LEU A 66 -17.68 -31.65 8.57
N SER A 67 -16.76 -32.58 8.36
CA SER A 67 -16.41 -33.65 9.31
C SER A 67 -14.96 -33.58 9.75
N GLY A 68 -14.60 -34.28 10.83
CA GLY A 68 -13.27 -34.25 11.41
C GLY A 68 -12.93 -32.93 12.12
N VAL A 69 -13.94 -32.11 12.46
CA VAL A 69 -13.75 -30.73 12.94
C VAL A 69 -13.85 -30.57 14.45
N LYS A 70 -14.10 -31.62 15.23
CA LYS A 70 -14.28 -31.52 16.69
C LYS A 70 -13.12 -30.79 17.36
N GLY A 71 -13.45 -29.75 18.13
CA GLY A 71 -12.48 -28.90 18.83
C GLY A 71 -11.87 -27.80 17.98
N LYS A 72 -12.09 -27.80 16.67
CA LYS A 72 -11.55 -26.79 15.75
C LYS A 72 -12.38 -25.52 15.75
N THR A 73 -11.74 -24.39 15.47
CA THR A 73 -12.41 -23.10 15.26
C THR A 73 -12.78 -22.94 13.80
N ILE A 74 -13.99 -22.50 13.55
CA ILE A 74 -14.52 -22.25 12.22
C ILE A 74 -14.69 -20.74 12.02
N LEU A 75 -14.04 -20.24 10.98
CA LEU A 75 -14.20 -18.87 10.48
C LEU A 75 -14.80 -18.93 9.08
N TYR A 76 -15.43 -17.86 8.65
CA TYR A 76 -15.75 -17.67 7.25
C TYR A 76 -15.46 -16.24 6.81
N VAL A 77 -15.19 -16.07 5.55
CA VAL A 77 -14.91 -14.78 4.95
C VAL A 77 -15.89 -14.52 3.83
N ASN A 78 -16.58 -13.40 3.89
CA ASN A 78 -17.27 -12.84 2.75
C ASN A 78 -16.30 -12.01 1.93
N PHE A 79 -16.23 -12.26 0.63
CA PHE A 79 -15.35 -11.56 -0.30
C PHE A 79 -16.14 -11.04 -1.49
N ASN A 80 -16.04 -9.74 -1.74
CA ASN A 80 -16.59 -9.14 -2.95
C ASN A 80 -15.60 -9.34 -4.11
N ASN A 81 -15.87 -10.29 -4.96
CA ASN A 81 -15.03 -10.64 -6.10
C ASN A 81 -15.40 -9.84 -7.36
N SER A 82 -15.78 -8.58 -7.23
CA SER A 82 -16.08 -7.68 -8.34
C SER A 82 -15.45 -6.31 -8.16
N GLY A 83 -15.24 -5.62 -9.28
CA GLY A 83 -14.83 -4.22 -9.29
C GLY A 83 -15.93 -3.22 -8.92
N ASN A 84 -17.10 -3.69 -8.43
CA ASN A 84 -18.20 -2.84 -8.02
C ASN A 84 -18.51 -3.00 -6.53
N GLU A 85 -18.93 -1.93 -5.91
CA GLU A 85 -19.40 -1.90 -4.53
C GLU A 85 -20.73 -2.65 -4.38
N PHE A 86 -20.91 -3.38 -3.27
CA PHE A 86 -22.21 -3.89 -2.87
C PHE A 86 -22.76 -3.06 -1.73
N SER A 87 -23.97 -2.56 -1.90
CA SER A 87 -24.72 -1.94 -0.82
C SER A 87 -26.18 -2.39 -0.89
N THR A 88 -26.75 -2.77 0.23
CA THR A 88 -28.16 -3.15 0.31
C THR A 88 -29.09 -1.96 0.52
N GLY A 89 -28.54 -0.74 0.64
CA GLY A 89 -29.33 0.48 0.79
C GLY A 89 -30.16 0.59 2.08
N GLY A 90 -29.82 -0.18 3.13
CA GLY A 90 -30.60 -0.20 4.36
C GLY A 90 -29.83 -0.67 5.59
N THR A 91 -30.56 -1.13 6.60
CA THR A 91 -29.97 -1.70 7.83
C THR A 91 -29.50 -3.16 7.67
N SER A 92 -29.74 -3.77 6.51
CA SER A 92 -29.34 -5.14 6.21
C SER A 92 -27.86 -5.21 5.89
N LEU A 93 -27.21 -6.33 6.25
CA LEU A 93 -25.83 -6.59 5.87
C LEU A 93 -25.72 -6.76 4.35
N SER A 94 -24.61 -6.30 3.79
CA SER A 94 -24.31 -6.43 2.36
C SER A 94 -23.74 -7.80 1.97
N CYS A 95 -23.60 -8.73 2.93
CA CYS A 95 -22.97 -10.03 2.75
C CYS A 95 -23.84 -11.16 3.31
N ARG A 96 -23.54 -12.39 2.91
CA ARG A 96 -24.25 -13.60 3.38
C ARG A 96 -24.01 -13.81 4.87
N LYS A 97 -25.06 -14.19 5.57
CA LYS A 97 -25.05 -14.51 7.01
C LYS A 97 -25.13 -16.00 7.23
N LEU A 98 -24.47 -16.45 8.26
CA LEU A 98 -24.70 -17.79 8.81
C LEU A 98 -26.05 -17.80 9.53
N THR A 99 -27.03 -18.51 8.99
CA THR A 99 -28.41 -18.51 9.49
C THR A 99 -28.74 -19.69 10.40
N LYS A 100 -28.04 -20.81 10.21
CA LYS A 100 -28.21 -22.01 11.02
C LYS A 100 -26.86 -22.73 11.19
N VAL A 101 -26.61 -23.16 12.40
CA VAL A 101 -25.48 -24.00 12.74
C VAL A 101 -25.89 -25.20 13.56
N SER A 102 -25.24 -26.33 13.36
CA SER A 102 -25.34 -27.48 14.23
C SER A 102 -23.96 -27.94 14.64
N GLY A 103 -23.78 -28.32 15.91
CA GLY A 103 -22.50 -28.80 16.43
C GLY A 103 -21.42 -27.73 16.65
N LEU A 104 -21.81 -26.45 16.77
CA LEU A 104 -20.92 -25.35 17.11
C LEU A 104 -21.27 -24.70 18.45
N ASP A 105 -20.26 -24.41 19.23
CA ASP A 105 -20.32 -23.42 20.30
C ASP A 105 -20.02 -22.03 19.72
N THR A 106 -21.03 -21.16 19.70
CA THR A 106 -20.94 -19.80 19.18
C THR A 106 -20.60 -18.79 20.28
N SER A 107 -20.28 -19.23 21.50
CA SER A 107 -19.89 -18.33 22.58
C SER A 107 -18.63 -17.54 22.23
N LYS A 108 -18.68 -16.25 22.47
CA LYS A 108 -17.69 -15.25 22.00
C LYS A 108 -16.60 -15.00 23.04
N ASN A 109 -16.15 -16.00 23.77
CA ASN A 109 -15.18 -15.84 24.85
C ASN A 109 -13.84 -15.29 24.33
N ASN A 110 -13.52 -14.06 24.69
CA ASN A 110 -12.22 -13.39 24.47
C ASN A 110 -11.83 -13.09 23.00
N LEU A 111 -12.78 -12.89 22.10
CA LEU A 111 -12.49 -12.47 20.73
C LEU A 111 -12.73 -10.97 20.53
N ALA A 112 -11.91 -10.32 19.71
CA ALA A 112 -12.21 -9.00 19.16
C ALA A 112 -13.35 -9.11 18.15
N ILE A 113 -14.54 -9.42 18.64
CA ILE A 113 -15.70 -9.52 17.78
C ILE A 113 -16.42 -8.19 17.84
N LEU A 114 -16.58 -7.55 16.69
CA LEU A 114 -17.52 -6.45 16.54
C LEU A 114 -18.92 -6.98 16.82
N ALA A 115 -19.36 -6.90 18.08
CA ALA A 115 -20.71 -7.17 18.48
C ALA A 115 -21.50 -5.88 18.25
N GLY A 116 -22.22 -5.81 17.12
CA GLY A 116 -22.93 -4.63 16.74
C GLY A 116 -24.13 -4.32 17.64
N SER A 117 -24.28 -3.08 17.98
CA SER A 117 -25.57 -2.41 17.92
C SER A 117 -25.71 -1.85 16.49
N SER A 118 -26.81 -2.20 15.95
CA SER A 118 -27.36 -1.80 14.69
C SER A 118 -27.23 -0.37 14.37
N SER A 119 -26.50 0.31 13.84
CA SER A 119 -26.87 1.52 13.16
C SER A 119 -25.73 2.18 12.40
N ASP A 120 -24.59 2.26 12.99
CA ASP A 120 -23.57 3.01 12.33
C ASP A 120 -22.36 2.09 12.19
N GLY A 121 -21.89 1.93 10.98
CA GLY A 121 -20.56 1.41 10.78
C GLY A 121 -19.69 2.00 11.87
N VAL A 122 -18.78 1.24 12.46
CA VAL A 122 -17.87 1.73 13.47
C VAL A 122 -17.48 3.12 13.05
N THR A 123 -18.04 4.12 13.72
CA THR A 123 -17.61 5.49 13.53
C THR A 123 -16.19 5.44 14.02
N MET A 124 -15.25 5.39 13.09
CA MET A 124 -13.86 5.59 13.42
C MET A 124 -13.85 6.86 14.24
N SER A 125 -13.37 6.80 15.48
CA SER A 125 -13.17 8.04 16.20
C SER A 125 -12.32 8.89 15.25
N ARG A 126 -12.83 10.01 14.82
CA ARG A 126 -12.16 10.96 13.96
C ARG A 126 -10.71 11.18 14.39
N PHE A 127 -10.49 11.14 15.68
CA PHE A 127 -9.22 11.22 16.35
C PHE A 127 -8.20 10.13 15.98
N ALA A 128 -8.57 8.88 15.90
CA ALA A 128 -7.62 7.79 15.61
C ALA A 128 -7.09 7.82 14.17
N LEU A 129 -7.78 8.45 13.24
CA LEU A 129 -7.39 8.55 11.84
C LEU A 129 -6.82 9.90 11.46
N GLU A 130 -7.27 10.98 12.09
CA GLU A 130 -6.81 12.33 11.77
C GLU A 130 -5.57 12.74 12.54
N GLU A 131 -5.29 12.13 13.71
CA GLU A 131 -4.24 12.60 14.62
C GLU A 131 -2.96 11.78 14.65
N SER A 132 -2.95 10.54 14.15
CA SER A 132 -1.82 9.66 14.39
C SER A 132 -0.91 9.39 13.20
N ILE A 133 -1.32 9.69 11.96
CA ILE A 133 -0.52 9.38 10.77
C ILE A 133 -0.64 10.51 9.75
N PRO A 134 0.44 11.26 9.54
CA PRO A 134 0.51 12.26 8.47
C PRO A 134 0.36 11.58 7.10
N GLU A 135 -0.46 12.15 6.25
CA GLU A 135 -0.71 11.60 4.91
C GLU A 135 0.23 12.23 3.89
N PRO A 136 1.09 11.45 3.22
CA PRO A 136 1.73 11.92 2.00
C PRO A 136 0.67 12.10 0.90
N VAL A 137 0.71 13.21 0.20
CA VAL A 137 -0.22 13.49 -0.90
C VAL A 137 0.51 13.40 -2.22
N ILE A 138 0.04 12.47 -3.06
CA ILE A 138 0.53 12.37 -4.43
C ILE A 138 -0.38 13.13 -5.37
N LYS A 139 0.21 13.89 -6.26
CA LYS A 139 -0.48 14.35 -7.46
C LYS A 139 0.34 14.01 -8.69
N ASN A 140 0.05 12.85 -9.26
CA ASN A 140 0.45 12.54 -10.61
C ASN A 140 -0.45 13.31 -11.56
N PHE A 141 0.08 14.38 -12.14
CA PHE A 141 -0.64 15.13 -13.14
C PHE A 141 -0.38 14.50 -14.51
N VAL A 142 -1.42 13.91 -15.09
CA VAL A 142 -1.43 13.49 -16.49
C VAL A 142 -1.94 14.66 -17.31
N ILE A 143 -1.20 15.06 -18.35
CA ILE A 143 -1.64 16.12 -19.24
C ILE A 143 -2.97 15.68 -19.88
N PRO A 144 -4.03 16.52 -19.84
CA PRO A 144 -5.20 16.29 -20.68
C PRO A 144 -4.81 16.27 -22.15
N GLU A 145 -5.40 15.38 -22.94
CA GLU A 145 -5.12 15.20 -24.38
C GLU A 145 -5.27 16.44 -25.25
N THR A 146 -5.83 17.52 -24.70
CA THR A 146 -6.03 18.80 -25.40
C THR A 146 -5.12 19.87 -24.84
N PHE A 147 -3.90 19.98 -25.36
CA PHE A 147 -3.14 21.22 -25.31
C PHE A 147 -3.71 22.20 -26.31
N VAL A 148 -4.33 23.26 -25.81
CA VAL A 148 -4.64 24.44 -26.67
C VAL A 148 -3.36 25.28 -26.72
N VAL A 149 -2.58 25.10 -27.78
CA VAL A 149 -1.56 26.07 -28.15
C VAL A 149 -2.31 27.30 -28.60
N LEU A 150 -2.03 28.46 -27.98
CA LEU A 150 -2.66 29.71 -28.39
C LEU A 150 -2.29 30.00 -29.85
N PRO A 151 -3.26 30.31 -30.74
CA PRO A 151 -2.97 30.62 -32.12
C PRO A 151 -2.01 31.80 -32.22
N GLY A 152 -0.92 31.67 -32.97
CA GLY A 152 0.04 32.74 -33.24
C GLY A 152 1.40 32.63 -32.57
N THR A 153 1.64 31.59 -31.75
CA THR A 153 2.98 31.34 -31.21
C THR A 153 3.81 30.54 -32.19
N SER A 154 4.86 31.14 -32.70
CA SER A 154 5.79 30.46 -33.59
C SER A 154 6.73 29.54 -32.79
N VAL A 155 7.14 28.41 -33.37
CA VAL A 155 8.12 27.48 -32.85
C VAL A 155 9.50 28.13 -32.55
N SER A 156 9.69 29.38 -32.99
CA SER A 156 10.93 30.16 -32.79
C SER A 156 11.15 30.66 -31.36
N ASP A 157 10.14 30.61 -30.47
CA ASP A 157 10.27 31.01 -29.07
C ASP A 157 10.73 29.86 -28.15
N ARG A 158 11.32 28.81 -28.73
CA ARG A 158 12.07 27.83 -27.95
C ARG A 158 13.18 28.57 -27.24
N ALA A 159 13.04 28.78 -25.94
CA ALA A 159 14.17 29.24 -25.14
C ALA A 159 15.35 28.32 -25.43
N ALA A 160 16.48 28.89 -25.86
CA ALA A 160 17.69 28.14 -26.07
C ALA A 160 17.94 27.30 -24.82
N GLU A 161 18.19 25.99 -25.00
CA GLU A 161 18.56 25.13 -23.88
C GLU A 161 19.73 25.79 -23.15
N GLY A 162 19.45 26.36 -21.97
CA GLY A 162 20.50 26.85 -21.11
C GLY A 162 21.37 25.67 -20.67
N GLN A 163 22.67 25.88 -20.56
CA GLN A 163 23.55 24.86 -20.02
C GLN A 163 23.07 24.49 -18.62
N ALA A 164 22.79 23.22 -18.36
CA ALA A 164 22.35 22.75 -17.05
C ALA A 164 23.40 23.08 -15.99
N LYS A 165 22.95 23.67 -14.89
CA LYS A 165 23.80 23.98 -13.73
C LYS A 165 24.27 22.71 -13.04
N THR A 166 25.45 22.79 -12.50
CA THR A 166 26.05 21.77 -11.63
C THR A 166 25.99 22.23 -10.17
N ILE A 167 26.28 21.35 -9.24
CA ILE A 167 26.23 21.70 -7.81
C ILE A 167 27.18 22.85 -7.44
N SER A 168 28.27 23.02 -8.17
CA SER A 168 29.24 24.11 -7.96
C SER A 168 28.69 25.51 -8.31
N ASP A 169 27.59 25.58 -9.05
CA ASP A 169 26.92 26.85 -9.39
C ASP A 169 26.08 27.39 -8.23
N PHE A 170 25.98 26.63 -7.16
CA PHE A 170 25.15 26.96 -6.00
C PHE A 170 25.97 27.16 -4.74
N THR A 171 25.53 28.05 -3.88
CA THR A 171 26.18 28.35 -2.59
C THR A 171 25.15 28.39 -1.48
N VAL A 172 25.33 27.57 -0.45
CA VAL A 172 24.47 27.56 0.75
C VAL A 172 24.42 28.95 1.38
N ASN A 173 23.24 29.37 1.82
CA ASN A 173 22.93 30.68 2.40
C ASN A 173 23.10 31.90 1.46
N LYS A 174 23.44 31.68 0.18
CA LYS A 174 23.57 32.77 -0.81
C LYS A 174 22.69 32.58 -2.03
N SER A 175 22.55 31.35 -2.52
CA SER A 175 21.68 31.08 -3.66
C SER A 175 20.23 31.22 -3.24
N THR A 176 19.48 32.04 -3.98
CA THR A 176 18.05 32.31 -3.75
C THR A 176 17.25 32.11 -5.03
N LYS A 177 15.99 31.78 -4.89
CA LYS A 177 15.03 31.74 -5.99
C LYS A 177 13.59 31.86 -5.51
N GLN A 178 12.68 32.13 -6.44
CA GLN A 178 11.25 32.00 -6.20
C GLN A 178 10.77 30.60 -6.63
N ILE A 179 10.01 29.95 -5.76
CA ILE A 179 9.47 28.62 -5.99
C ILE A 179 7.94 28.69 -5.90
N TYR A 180 7.26 28.05 -6.84
CA TYR A 180 5.83 27.80 -6.71
C TYR A 180 5.61 26.64 -5.73
N VAL A 181 4.91 26.94 -4.66
CA VAL A 181 4.51 25.97 -3.63
C VAL A 181 2.99 25.92 -3.54
N ASP A 182 2.47 24.85 -3.01
CA ASP A 182 1.04 24.72 -2.74
C ASP A 182 0.67 25.47 -1.45
N THR A 183 -0.48 26.11 -1.48
CA THR A 183 -0.94 26.98 -0.39
C THR A 183 -2.24 26.46 0.26
N ASN A 184 -2.71 25.28 -0.15
CA ASN A 184 -3.87 24.64 0.46
C ASN A 184 -3.71 23.10 0.55
N ARG A 185 -4.50 22.47 1.39
CA ARG A 185 -4.45 21.02 1.63
C ARG A 185 -4.81 20.16 0.42
N GLU A 186 -5.62 20.70 -0.50
CA GLU A 186 -6.01 19.97 -1.71
C GLU A 186 -4.92 20.00 -2.78
N ILE A 187 -3.79 20.66 -2.52
CA ILE A 187 -2.69 20.84 -3.47
C ILE A 187 -3.23 21.35 -4.83
N SER A 188 -4.00 22.40 -4.78
CA SER A 188 -4.69 22.98 -5.92
C SER A 188 -4.52 24.50 -6.07
N ALA A 189 -3.97 25.16 -5.07
CA ALA A 189 -3.68 26.59 -5.05
C ALA A 189 -2.19 26.85 -4.95
N PHE A 190 -1.61 27.57 -5.90
CA PHE A 190 -0.18 27.78 -6.02
C PHE A 190 0.21 29.22 -5.79
N GLY A 191 1.21 29.44 -4.93
CA GLY A 191 1.80 30.74 -4.67
C GLY A 191 3.30 30.72 -4.89
N LYS A 192 3.87 31.86 -5.33
CA LYS A 192 5.32 32.04 -5.34
C LYS A 192 5.80 32.43 -3.96
N LYS A 193 6.85 31.76 -3.49
CA LYS A 193 7.53 32.04 -2.26
C LYS A 193 9.03 32.19 -2.49
N ASP A 194 9.65 33.08 -1.73
CA ASP A 194 11.09 33.27 -1.74
C ASP A 194 11.77 32.16 -0.93
N ALA A 195 12.72 31.49 -1.55
CA ALA A 195 13.48 30.38 -0.96
C ALA A 195 14.98 30.66 -1.00
N THR A 196 15.68 30.22 0.03
CA THR A 196 17.13 30.24 0.10
C THR A 196 17.64 28.80 0.20
N LEU A 197 18.73 28.51 -0.51
CA LEU A 197 19.41 27.22 -0.41
C LEU A 197 20.04 27.08 0.99
N ARG A 198 19.60 26.09 1.76
CA ARG A 198 20.04 25.88 3.14
C ARG A 198 20.79 24.56 3.35
N GLY A 199 20.71 23.64 2.40
CA GLY A 199 21.46 22.39 2.41
C GLY A 199 21.78 21.95 1.00
N MET A 200 22.89 21.26 0.80
CA MET A 200 23.22 20.60 -0.47
C MET A 200 24.21 19.46 -0.26
N ALA A 201 24.16 18.47 -1.15
CA ALA A 201 25.13 17.38 -1.15
C ALA A 201 25.39 16.89 -2.58
N SER A 202 26.64 16.52 -2.85
CA SER A 202 27.09 15.99 -4.15
C SER A 202 26.95 14.48 -4.18
N GLY A 203 26.42 13.95 -5.27
CA GLY A 203 26.42 12.53 -5.59
C GLY A 203 27.42 12.17 -6.69
N ALA A 204 27.41 10.91 -7.09
CA ALA A 204 28.24 10.42 -8.18
C ALA A 204 27.73 10.92 -9.56
N ASN A 205 28.62 10.95 -10.54
CA ASN A 205 28.31 11.24 -11.95
C ASN A 205 27.60 12.58 -12.19
N GLY A 206 27.90 13.59 -11.37
CA GLY A 206 27.31 14.93 -11.46
C GLY A 206 25.89 15.04 -10.91
N SER A 207 25.36 14.00 -10.26
CA SER A 207 24.15 14.09 -9.47
C SER A 207 24.37 14.88 -8.19
N GLY A 208 23.31 15.33 -7.59
CA GLY A 208 23.34 16.04 -6.31
C GLY A 208 21.95 16.46 -5.87
N VAL A 209 21.87 17.03 -4.70
CA VAL A 209 20.63 17.52 -4.11
C VAL A 209 20.79 18.94 -3.61
N LEU A 210 19.77 19.74 -3.83
CA LEU A 210 19.62 21.12 -3.37
C LEU A 210 18.39 21.18 -2.45
N VAL A 211 18.61 21.56 -1.19
CA VAL A 211 17.54 21.71 -0.21
C VAL A 211 17.24 23.19 -0.01
N TRP A 212 16.12 23.60 -0.53
CA TRP A 212 15.58 24.95 -0.45
C TRP A 212 14.62 25.06 0.72
N VAL A 213 14.80 26.07 1.55
CA VAL A 213 13.86 26.40 2.62
C VAL A 213 13.16 27.69 2.27
N ILE A 214 11.83 27.69 2.33
CA ILE A 214 11.05 28.93 2.20
C ILE A 214 11.42 29.86 3.36
N ASN A 215 11.69 31.12 3.07
CA ASN A 215 12.29 32.05 4.05
C ASN A 215 11.40 32.23 5.29
N ASP A 216 10.07 32.16 5.12
CA ASP A 216 9.10 32.21 6.23
C ASP A 216 9.23 31.02 7.19
N ASN A 217 9.80 29.90 6.74
CA ASN A 217 9.96 28.66 7.51
C ASN A 217 11.40 28.40 7.95
N TYR A 218 12.24 29.41 7.91
CA TYR A 218 13.65 29.31 8.32
C TYR A 218 13.90 29.96 9.68
N SER A 219 14.79 29.37 10.46
CA SER A 219 15.35 29.93 11.69
C SER A 219 16.87 29.81 11.70
N GLU A 220 17.55 30.86 12.12
CA GLU A 220 19.03 30.87 12.25
C GLU A 220 19.53 30.02 13.43
N SER A 221 18.76 29.89 14.49
CA SER A 221 19.27 29.40 15.76
C SER A 221 18.56 28.13 16.27
N THR A 222 17.26 28.04 16.12
CA THR A 222 16.48 26.97 16.74
C THR A 222 15.44 26.42 15.77
N SER A 223 15.46 25.12 15.60
CA SER A 223 14.48 24.37 14.86
C SER A 223 13.32 24.06 15.80
N SER A 224 12.14 24.57 15.52
CA SER A 224 10.93 24.32 16.32
C SER A 224 9.66 24.72 15.57
N GLY A 225 8.56 24.02 15.83
CA GLY A 225 7.30 24.26 15.16
C GLY A 225 7.46 24.09 13.64
N ASN A 226 7.00 25.07 12.87
CA ASN A 226 7.16 25.11 11.41
C ASN A 226 8.44 25.81 10.92
N LYS A 227 9.46 25.90 11.77
CA LYS A 227 10.75 26.51 11.43
C LYS A 227 11.86 25.48 11.48
N VAL A 228 12.67 25.42 10.43
CA VAL A 228 13.84 24.56 10.32
C VAL A 228 15.13 25.38 10.28
N THR A 229 16.23 24.79 10.75
CA THR A 229 17.57 25.38 10.67
C THR A 229 18.33 24.90 9.44
N GLY A 230 19.45 25.54 9.14
CA GLY A 230 20.40 25.07 8.13
C GLY A 230 20.94 23.67 8.43
N THR A 231 21.06 23.29 9.71
CA THR A 231 21.45 21.94 10.13
C THR A 231 20.46 20.90 9.67
N ILE A 232 19.16 21.12 9.88
CA ILE A 232 18.10 20.22 9.41
C ILE A 232 18.14 20.08 7.88
N ALA A 233 18.22 21.21 7.16
CA ALA A 233 18.28 21.21 5.70
C ALA A 233 19.52 20.46 5.16
N GLN A 234 20.66 20.59 5.82
CA GLN A 234 21.88 19.88 5.46
C GLN A 234 21.75 18.37 5.73
N GLN A 235 21.17 17.97 6.86
CA GLN A 235 20.90 16.56 7.17
C GLN A 235 19.95 15.91 6.16
N VAL A 236 18.91 16.63 5.71
CA VAL A 236 18.02 16.16 4.62
C VAL A 236 18.85 15.89 3.36
N ALA A 237 19.74 16.82 2.98
CA ALA A 237 20.58 16.64 1.80
C ALA A 237 21.51 15.42 1.92
N GLU A 238 22.16 15.26 3.05
CA GLU A 238 23.11 14.16 3.31
C GLU A 238 22.41 12.80 3.34
N LYS A 239 21.26 12.69 4.03
CA LYS A 239 20.48 11.46 4.09
C LYS A 239 19.94 11.07 2.72
N PHE A 240 19.47 12.04 1.93
CA PHE A 240 18.98 11.77 0.59
C PHE A 240 20.08 11.25 -0.33
N ILE A 241 21.18 11.98 -0.44
CA ILE A 241 22.25 11.63 -1.38
C ILE A 241 22.92 10.30 -1.02
N ASP A 242 22.95 9.94 0.27
CA ASP A 242 23.52 8.69 0.77
C ASP A 242 22.79 7.45 0.23
N GLN A 243 21.49 7.55 -0.07
CA GLN A 243 20.67 6.45 -0.57
C GLN A 243 20.28 6.60 -2.04
N TYR A 244 20.44 7.78 -2.63
CA TYR A 244 19.93 8.14 -3.95
C TYR A 244 20.27 7.14 -5.06
N ALA A 245 21.54 6.80 -5.22
CA ALA A 245 21.97 5.89 -6.28
C ALA A 245 21.51 4.45 -6.02
N SER A 246 21.49 4.04 -4.77
CA SER A 246 21.07 2.71 -4.34
C SER A 246 19.57 2.48 -4.50
N GLU A 247 18.75 3.47 -4.16
CA GLU A 247 17.30 3.40 -4.39
C GLU A 247 16.98 3.31 -5.88
N ARG A 248 17.64 4.11 -6.70
CA ARG A 248 17.52 4.05 -8.17
C ARG A 248 17.92 2.71 -8.77
N GLN A 249 18.86 2.02 -8.16
CA GLN A 249 19.23 0.67 -8.59
C GLN A 249 18.09 -0.33 -8.40
N VAL A 250 17.32 -0.18 -7.33
CA VAL A 250 16.20 -1.09 -7.00
C VAL A 250 14.91 -0.69 -7.72
N LEU A 251 14.55 0.58 -7.68
CA LEU A 251 13.23 1.06 -8.15
C LEU A 251 13.25 1.59 -9.59
N GLY A 252 14.42 1.71 -10.19
CA GLY A 252 14.60 2.43 -11.45
C GLY A 252 14.93 3.90 -11.20
N SER A 253 15.06 4.68 -12.28
CA SER A 253 15.45 6.08 -12.17
C SER A 253 14.31 7.02 -12.53
N GLU A 254 14.32 8.19 -11.92
CA GLU A 254 13.60 9.37 -12.37
C GLU A 254 14.19 9.90 -13.69
N SER A 255 13.54 10.88 -14.32
CA SER A 255 14.07 11.53 -15.53
C SER A 255 14.90 12.75 -15.19
N ASP A 256 15.99 12.95 -15.91
CA ASP A 256 16.78 14.20 -15.89
C ASP A 256 16.25 15.25 -16.87
N ARG A 257 15.18 14.95 -17.62
CA ARG A 257 14.62 15.82 -18.67
C ARG A 257 13.20 16.23 -18.37
N LEU A 258 12.82 17.39 -18.93
CA LEU A 258 11.50 17.95 -18.81
C LEU A 258 10.63 17.62 -20.04
N ILE A 259 9.33 17.64 -19.84
CA ILE A 259 8.32 17.54 -20.89
C ILE A 259 8.17 18.92 -21.53
N GLY A 260 8.37 19.01 -22.84
CA GLY A 260 8.23 20.26 -23.59
C GLY A 260 6.79 20.70 -23.76
N ALA A 261 6.60 21.99 -24.05
CA ALA A 261 5.28 22.58 -24.31
C ALA A 261 4.56 21.98 -25.53
N ASP A 262 5.35 21.54 -26.52
CA ASP A 262 4.88 21.04 -27.80
C ASP A 262 4.75 19.50 -27.82
N SER A 263 5.27 18.85 -26.80
CA SER A 263 5.22 17.40 -26.74
C SER A 263 3.87 16.99 -26.18
N ARG A 264 3.07 16.36 -26.99
CA ARG A 264 2.08 15.41 -26.48
C ARG A 264 2.86 14.35 -25.70
N LEU A 265 2.26 13.74 -24.70
CA LEU A 265 2.80 12.54 -24.06
C LEU A 265 2.85 11.37 -25.07
N GLU A 266 3.46 11.59 -26.21
CA GLU A 266 3.89 10.52 -27.08
C GLU A 266 5.13 9.93 -26.43
N SER A 267 5.10 8.63 -26.23
CA SER A 267 6.15 7.83 -25.66
C SER A 267 7.55 8.42 -25.91
N ASN A 268 8.25 8.82 -24.84
CA ASN A 268 9.66 9.18 -24.80
C ASN A 268 10.09 10.62 -25.18
N SER A 269 9.19 11.58 -25.30
CA SER A 269 9.61 12.95 -25.69
C SER A 269 9.93 13.88 -24.49
N MET A 270 10.79 13.41 -23.58
CA MET A 270 11.44 14.28 -22.60
C MET A 270 12.58 15.03 -23.32
N GLU A 271 12.28 16.19 -23.90
CA GLU A 271 13.19 16.86 -24.83
C GLU A 271 14.09 17.90 -24.17
N TYR A 272 13.71 18.44 -23.02
CA TYR A 272 14.36 19.60 -22.44
C TYR A 272 15.15 19.25 -21.18
N THR A 273 16.34 19.84 -21.03
CA THR A 273 17.10 19.78 -19.80
C THR A 273 16.64 20.89 -18.86
N SER A 274 16.40 20.56 -17.60
CA SER A 274 16.11 21.59 -16.59
C SER A 274 17.35 22.44 -16.33
N ASP A 275 17.15 23.64 -15.77
CA ASP A 275 18.26 24.51 -15.34
C ASP A 275 19.10 23.88 -14.21
N THR A 276 18.53 22.92 -13.48
CA THR A 276 19.23 22.14 -12.44
C THR A 276 19.71 20.77 -12.93
N GLY A 277 19.41 20.36 -14.16
CA GLY A 277 19.93 19.15 -14.79
C GLY A 277 19.73 17.90 -13.96
N LYS A 278 20.83 17.28 -13.54
CA LYS A 278 20.84 16.06 -12.72
C LYS A 278 20.56 16.29 -11.24
N LEU A 279 20.43 17.54 -10.80
CA LEU A 279 20.22 17.86 -9.40
C LEU A 279 18.75 17.70 -9.02
N VAL A 280 18.51 17.09 -7.88
CA VAL A 280 17.17 16.99 -7.26
C VAL A 280 16.96 18.20 -6.35
N ASN A 281 15.78 18.80 -6.41
CA ASN A 281 15.39 19.92 -5.56
C ASN A 281 14.39 19.43 -4.51
N ILE A 282 14.74 19.58 -3.25
CA ILE A 282 13.87 19.35 -2.11
C ILE A 282 13.47 20.72 -1.57
N VAL A 283 12.18 20.95 -1.37
CA VAL A 283 11.66 22.21 -0.84
C VAL A 283 11.05 21.97 0.52
N ILE A 284 11.55 22.65 1.55
CA ILE A 284 11.01 22.57 2.90
C ILE A 284 10.18 23.82 3.19
N TYR A 285 8.92 23.65 3.56
CA TYR A 285 8.01 24.72 3.96
C TYR A 285 6.81 24.17 4.74
N ASP A 286 6.05 25.02 5.39
CA ASP A 286 4.79 24.69 6.04
C ASP A 286 3.72 24.47 4.95
N ILE A 287 3.49 23.20 4.60
CA ILE A 287 2.59 22.81 3.51
C ILE A 287 1.16 23.21 3.89
N ALA A 288 0.48 23.87 2.97
CA ALA A 288 -0.85 24.45 3.18
C ALA A 288 -0.93 25.57 4.25
N GLY A 289 0.15 25.92 4.92
CA GLY A 289 0.14 26.86 6.02
C GLY A 289 -0.73 26.40 7.19
N ASP A 290 -0.75 25.08 7.44
CA ASP A 290 -1.68 24.47 8.40
C ASP A 290 -1.06 24.14 9.75
N TYR A 291 0.20 24.52 9.96
CA TYR A 291 0.86 24.32 11.24
C TYR A 291 0.07 24.95 12.37
N ASN A 292 -0.25 24.12 13.34
CA ASN A 292 -0.82 24.53 14.62
C ASN A 292 -0.16 23.67 15.71
N SER A 293 0.30 24.30 16.80
CA SER A 293 0.99 23.60 17.90
C SER A 293 0.18 22.47 18.54
N GLY A 294 -1.15 22.50 18.43
CA GLY A 294 -2.04 21.43 18.88
C GLY A 294 -2.46 20.45 17.79
N ASN A 295 -2.01 20.61 16.55
CA ASN A 295 -2.43 19.76 15.43
C ASN A 295 -1.27 18.87 14.99
N ARG A 296 -1.44 17.56 15.17
CA ARG A 296 -0.49 16.51 14.76
C ARG A 296 -0.78 15.95 13.39
N CYS A 297 -1.75 16.52 12.68
CA CYS A 297 -2.19 16.09 11.36
C CYS A 297 -1.70 17.06 10.30
N GLY A 298 -1.44 16.56 9.12
CA GLY A 298 -1.07 17.38 7.99
C GLY A 298 -0.47 16.56 6.86
N ILE A 299 -0.06 17.27 5.83
CA ILE A 299 0.67 16.71 4.71
C ILE A 299 2.15 16.73 5.07
N VAL A 300 2.79 15.58 5.20
CA VAL A 300 4.23 15.50 5.54
C VAL A 300 5.11 15.83 4.33
N GLY A 301 4.66 15.44 3.15
CA GLY A 301 5.36 15.69 1.90
C GLY A 301 4.47 15.42 0.71
N TYR A 302 4.93 15.82 -0.46
CA TYR A 302 4.31 15.43 -1.71
C TYR A 302 5.28 15.55 -2.90
N PHE A 303 5.07 14.70 -3.89
CA PHE A 303 5.59 14.85 -5.24
C PHE A 303 4.48 15.34 -6.16
N TYR A 304 4.80 16.29 -7.07
CA TYR A 304 3.85 16.74 -8.07
C TYR A 304 4.51 16.81 -9.45
N SER A 305 4.04 15.99 -10.37
CA SER A 305 4.56 15.89 -11.73
C SER A 305 4.47 17.20 -12.54
N LYS A 306 3.69 18.21 -12.07
CA LYS A 306 3.67 19.54 -12.70
C LYS A 306 5.06 20.12 -12.91
N ASP A 307 6.00 19.80 -12.03
CA ASP A 307 7.35 20.36 -12.08
C ASP A 307 8.24 19.72 -13.16
N TYR A 308 7.81 18.60 -13.74
CA TYR A 308 8.44 18.03 -14.92
C TYR A 308 8.12 18.73 -16.23
N TYR A 309 7.26 19.74 -16.22
CA TYR A 309 6.96 20.50 -17.43
C TYR A 309 7.86 21.70 -17.58
N GLN A 310 8.30 21.95 -18.82
CA GLN A 310 9.00 23.18 -19.15
C GLN A 310 8.15 24.37 -18.75
N LYS A 311 8.75 25.34 -18.07
CA LYS A 311 8.06 26.55 -17.66
C LYS A 311 7.63 27.37 -18.87
N SER A 312 6.33 27.57 -19.02
CA SER A 312 5.77 28.38 -20.09
C SER A 312 4.51 29.11 -19.64
N SER A 313 4.41 30.40 -20.00
CA SER A 313 3.18 31.19 -19.82
C SER A 313 2.05 30.72 -20.73
N LEU A 314 2.32 29.85 -21.70
CA LEU A 314 1.35 29.32 -22.64
C LEU A 314 0.48 28.21 -22.04
N TYR A 315 0.86 27.66 -20.89
CA TYR A 315 0.06 26.65 -20.22
C TYR A 315 -1.17 27.26 -19.56
N THR A 316 -2.33 26.71 -19.85
CA THR A 316 -3.61 27.11 -19.24
C THR A 316 -3.99 26.29 -18.02
N ASN A 317 -3.23 25.24 -17.72
CA ASN A 317 -3.45 24.29 -16.63
C ASN A 317 -2.41 24.48 -15.51
N VAL A 318 -2.35 23.56 -14.54
CA VAL A 318 -1.43 23.65 -13.40
C VAL A 318 0.06 23.65 -13.80
N ALA A 319 0.41 23.20 -15.02
CA ALA A 319 1.79 23.23 -15.52
C ALA A 319 2.36 24.65 -15.65
N LYS A 320 1.52 25.69 -15.75
CA LYS A 320 1.97 27.11 -15.68
C LYS A 320 2.68 27.44 -14.36
N TYR A 321 2.42 26.65 -13.31
CA TYR A 321 3.04 26.78 -12.00
C TYR A 321 4.24 25.81 -11.82
N SER A 322 4.75 25.25 -12.91
CA SER A 322 5.92 24.39 -12.88
C SER A 322 7.16 25.13 -12.35
N ASN A 323 7.96 24.45 -11.55
CA ASN A 323 9.30 24.90 -11.17
C ASN A 323 10.37 24.39 -12.15
N ALA A 324 9.99 23.64 -13.18
CA ALA A 324 10.82 23.19 -14.29
C ALA A 324 12.06 22.41 -13.83
N GLY A 325 11.86 21.30 -13.12
CA GLY A 325 12.95 20.45 -12.62
C GLY A 325 12.44 19.27 -11.81
N LYS A 326 13.39 18.56 -11.22
CA LYS A 326 13.09 17.45 -10.29
C LYS A 326 12.81 18.04 -8.90
N TYR A 327 11.54 18.15 -8.55
CA TYR A 327 11.10 18.73 -7.28
C TYR A 327 10.22 17.76 -6.50
N PHE A 328 10.42 17.73 -5.19
CA PHE A 328 9.43 17.27 -4.23
C PHE A 328 9.54 18.09 -2.93
N TYR A 329 8.55 17.95 -2.07
CA TYR A 329 8.28 18.89 -1.00
C TYR A 329 8.16 18.16 0.32
N LEU A 330 8.71 18.76 1.38
CA LEU A 330 8.60 18.28 2.75
C LEU A 330 8.01 19.37 3.63
N ASP A 331 7.15 18.97 4.53
CA ASP A 331 6.61 19.87 5.54
C ASP A 331 7.64 20.21 6.61
N SER A 332 7.77 21.49 6.92
CA SER A 332 8.77 22.00 7.84
C SER A 332 8.51 21.61 9.30
N ALA A 333 7.25 21.49 9.71
CA ALA A 333 6.89 21.07 11.05
C ALA A 333 7.27 19.61 11.29
N PHE A 334 6.97 18.75 10.31
CA PHE A 334 7.32 17.32 10.39
C PHE A 334 8.82 17.06 10.29
N CYS A 335 9.62 17.95 9.72
CA CYS A 335 11.07 17.88 9.80
C CYS A 335 11.60 17.91 11.24
N ASN A 336 10.86 18.54 12.16
CA ASN A 336 11.21 18.65 13.57
C ASN A 336 10.52 17.63 14.47
N TYR A 337 9.57 16.89 13.94
CA TYR A 337 8.65 16.05 14.70
C TYR A 337 9.13 14.61 14.78
N ASP A 338 9.23 14.08 16.00
CA ASP A 338 9.36 12.65 16.23
C ASP A 338 8.06 12.13 16.88
N PRO A 339 7.25 11.37 16.14
CA PRO A 339 5.99 10.85 16.65
C PRO A 339 6.13 9.92 17.84
N GLN A 340 7.31 9.33 18.05
CA GLN A 340 7.57 8.43 19.18
C GLN A 340 7.90 9.17 20.48
N ILE A 341 8.37 10.40 20.39
CA ILE A 341 8.70 11.21 21.57
C ILE A 341 7.46 11.96 22.10
N GLY A 342 6.45 12.14 21.27
CA GLY A 342 5.27 12.97 21.56
C GLY A 342 3.99 12.25 22.00
N LEU A 343 4.03 10.94 22.27
CA LEU A 343 2.84 10.13 22.55
C LEU A 343 2.28 10.26 23.99
N ASP A 344 2.68 11.25 24.75
CA ASP A 344 1.91 11.61 25.94
C ASP A 344 0.73 12.49 25.52
N GLU A 345 -0.41 11.86 25.28
CA GLU A 345 -1.67 12.50 24.85
C GLU A 345 -2.15 13.62 25.81
N SER A 346 -1.52 13.75 26.97
CA SER A 346 -1.87 14.74 28.00
C SER A 346 -1.05 16.03 27.92
N ASP A 347 -0.01 16.11 27.06
CA ASP A 347 0.91 17.26 27.02
C ASP A 347 1.07 17.83 25.60
N ASP A 348 0.16 18.72 25.23
CA ASP A 348 0.19 19.44 23.94
C ASP A 348 1.48 20.25 23.70
N SER A 349 2.29 20.50 24.74
CA SER A 349 3.56 21.24 24.61
C SER A 349 4.68 20.44 23.95
N LYS A 350 4.52 19.11 23.80
CA LYS A 350 5.51 18.20 23.23
C LYS A 350 5.33 17.92 21.74
N VAL A 351 4.39 18.56 21.10
CA VAL A 351 3.94 18.23 19.73
C VAL A 351 5.03 18.44 18.68
N PHE A 352 5.94 19.38 18.86
CA PHE A 352 7.07 19.63 17.96
C PHE A 352 8.32 20.09 18.75
N PRO A 353 8.89 19.23 19.60
CA PRO A 353 10.05 19.58 20.37
C PRO A 353 11.28 19.60 19.46
N GLY A 354 11.63 20.69 18.87
CA GLY A 354 12.82 20.77 18.03
C GLY A 354 14.01 20.01 18.64
N THR A 355 14.34 18.84 18.08
CA THR A 355 15.43 17.98 18.57
C THR A 355 16.79 18.45 18.05
N GLY A 356 16.81 19.44 17.14
CA GLY A 356 17.99 19.87 16.41
C GLY A 356 18.42 18.89 15.30
N ASN A 357 17.74 17.75 15.16
CA ASN A 357 17.95 16.74 14.12
C ASN A 357 16.68 16.56 13.28
N VAL A 358 16.85 16.19 12.02
CA VAL A 358 15.74 15.85 11.16
C VAL A 358 15.06 14.57 11.68
N SER A 359 13.74 14.55 11.67
CA SER A 359 12.95 13.40 12.14
C SER A 359 13.07 12.19 11.22
N GLU A 360 12.92 10.99 11.79
CA GLU A 360 12.83 9.76 11.00
C GLU A 360 11.61 9.78 10.07
N THR A 361 10.49 10.36 10.50
CA THR A 361 9.29 10.51 9.68
C THR A 361 9.56 11.34 8.43
N ALA A 362 10.20 12.50 8.54
CA ALA A 362 10.52 13.32 7.38
C ALA A 362 11.48 12.61 6.41
N ILE A 363 12.46 11.85 6.93
CA ILE A 363 13.36 11.08 6.07
C ILE A 363 12.65 9.89 5.41
N SER A 364 11.76 9.20 6.09
CA SER A 364 10.92 8.15 5.48
C SER A 364 10.08 8.73 4.34
N THR A 365 9.38 9.84 4.61
CA THR A 365 8.59 10.56 3.60
C THR A 365 9.43 11.02 2.41
N LEU A 366 10.66 11.48 2.64
CA LEU A 366 11.60 11.88 1.59
C LEU A 366 11.77 10.78 0.51
N PHE A 367 11.95 9.52 0.93
CA PHE A 367 12.10 8.39 0.02
C PHE A 367 10.77 7.88 -0.53
N HIS A 368 9.69 8.08 0.19
CA HIS A 368 8.34 7.89 -0.31
C HIS A 368 8.07 8.81 -1.52
N GLU A 369 8.35 10.11 -1.39
CA GLU A 369 8.14 11.09 -2.47
C GLU A 369 9.12 10.90 -3.63
N PHE A 370 10.34 10.50 -3.34
CA PHE A 370 11.30 10.19 -4.39
C PHE A 370 10.88 8.95 -5.19
N GLN A 371 10.30 7.94 -4.55
CA GLN A 371 9.73 6.80 -5.25
C GLN A 371 8.61 7.23 -6.21
N HIS A 372 7.74 8.17 -5.82
CA HIS A 372 6.73 8.71 -6.73
C HIS A 372 7.34 9.39 -7.95
N MET A 373 8.42 10.14 -7.76
CA MET A 373 9.17 10.75 -8.86
C MET A 373 9.75 9.69 -9.81
N ILE A 374 10.31 8.62 -9.27
CA ILE A 374 10.80 7.48 -10.05
C ILE A 374 9.63 6.81 -10.79
N ASN A 375 8.53 6.53 -10.10
CA ASN A 375 7.37 5.86 -10.66
C ASN A 375 6.73 6.66 -11.80
N PHE A 376 6.66 7.98 -11.67
CA PHE A 376 6.21 8.85 -12.75
C PHE A 376 7.04 8.65 -14.02
N ASN A 377 8.36 8.58 -13.90
CA ASN A 377 9.21 8.30 -15.05
C ASN A 377 9.03 6.88 -15.58
N GLN A 378 9.02 5.86 -14.72
CA GLN A 378 8.96 4.46 -15.15
C GLN A 378 7.60 4.11 -15.78
N LYS A 379 6.50 4.59 -15.20
CA LYS A 379 5.14 4.20 -15.59
C LYS A 379 4.47 5.22 -16.53
N ASN A 380 4.46 6.50 -16.16
CA ASN A 380 3.76 7.48 -16.99
C ASN A 380 4.57 7.87 -18.23
N ILE A 381 5.87 8.13 -18.08
CA ILE A 381 6.67 8.62 -19.21
C ILE A 381 7.15 7.47 -20.10
N LYS A 382 7.88 6.50 -19.54
CA LYS A 382 8.47 5.42 -20.35
C LYS A 382 7.44 4.43 -20.89
N SER A 383 6.42 4.10 -20.06
CA SER A 383 5.43 3.09 -20.42
C SER A 383 4.14 3.68 -20.98
N GLY A 384 3.93 5.01 -20.89
CA GLY A 384 2.71 5.69 -21.33
C GLY A 384 1.47 5.23 -20.56
N ALA A 385 1.64 4.70 -19.35
CA ALA A 385 0.57 4.13 -18.54
C ALA A 385 0.11 5.12 -17.45
N SER A 386 -1.09 4.92 -16.93
CA SER A 386 -1.65 5.71 -15.83
C SER A 386 -1.88 4.81 -14.62
N PRO A 387 -0.93 4.73 -13.69
CA PRO A 387 -1.08 3.92 -12.50
C PRO A 387 -2.18 4.47 -11.58
N ALA A 388 -2.97 3.58 -10.98
CA ALA A 388 -3.94 3.94 -9.95
C ALA A 388 -3.24 4.42 -8.66
N THR A 389 -3.94 5.25 -7.88
CA THR A 389 -3.37 5.83 -6.65
C THR A 389 -2.96 4.75 -5.66
N TRP A 390 -3.81 3.74 -5.40
CA TRP A 390 -3.46 2.65 -4.49
C TRP A 390 -2.15 1.93 -4.85
N TYR A 391 -1.88 1.77 -6.14
CA TYR A 391 -0.67 1.13 -6.64
C TYR A 391 0.56 2.03 -6.46
N ASN A 392 0.42 3.33 -6.72
CA ASN A 392 1.48 4.31 -6.46
C ASN A 392 1.88 4.30 -4.99
N GLU A 393 0.89 4.39 -4.10
CA GLU A 393 1.09 4.39 -2.65
C GLU A 393 1.71 3.08 -2.16
N MET A 394 1.23 1.95 -2.70
CA MET A 394 1.83 0.64 -2.39
C MET A 394 3.33 0.63 -2.66
N LEU A 395 3.76 1.12 -3.81
CA LEU A 395 5.18 1.14 -4.20
C LEU A 395 6.02 2.06 -3.29
N SER A 396 5.49 3.22 -2.95
CA SER A 396 6.19 4.17 -2.08
C SER A 396 6.35 3.63 -0.66
N MET A 397 5.31 2.99 -0.12
CA MET A 397 5.41 2.31 1.18
C MET A 397 6.33 1.08 1.16
N LEU A 398 6.46 0.40 0.02
CA LEU A 398 7.46 -0.66 -0.13
C LEU A 398 8.90 -0.10 -0.18
N SER A 399 9.10 1.11 -0.72
CA SER A 399 10.38 1.82 -0.61
C SER A 399 10.73 2.11 0.85
N GLU A 400 9.80 2.66 1.63
CA GLU A 400 9.99 2.89 3.06
C GLU A 400 10.34 1.60 3.83
N ASP A 401 9.61 0.50 3.53
CA ASP A 401 9.82 -0.80 4.17
C ASP A 401 11.23 -1.36 3.93
N MET A 402 11.70 -1.35 2.68
CA MET A 402 13.02 -1.87 2.35
C MET A 402 14.17 -1.02 2.91
N MET A 403 13.95 0.29 3.01
CA MET A 403 15.01 1.24 3.39
C MET A 403 15.15 1.44 4.90
N LYS A 404 14.13 1.10 5.69
CA LYS A 404 14.10 1.32 7.13
C LYS A 404 15.40 0.95 7.85
N ASN A 405 15.89 -0.26 7.59
CA ASN A 405 17.10 -0.77 8.26
C ASN A 405 18.37 -0.07 7.75
N ALA A 406 18.45 0.23 6.46
CA ALA A 406 19.58 0.95 5.86
C ALA A 406 19.70 2.39 6.38
N LEU A 407 18.57 3.01 6.70
CA LEU A 407 18.51 4.35 7.29
C LEU A 407 18.74 4.35 8.82
N GLY A 408 18.73 3.17 9.45
CA GLY A 408 18.93 3.01 10.89
C GLY A 408 17.73 3.50 11.73
N PHE A 409 16.53 3.49 11.18
CA PHE A 409 15.34 3.96 11.90
C PHE A 409 14.98 3.05 13.08
N THR A 410 14.75 3.67 14.20
CA THR A 410 14.40 2.99 15.45
C THR A 410 12.94 3.20 15.83
N SER A 411 12.40 4.36 15.57
CA SER A 411 11.04 4.75 15.94
C SER A 411 10.07 4.68 14.77
N SER A 412 10.43 5.20 13.61
CA SER A 412 9.57 5.23 12.44
C SER A 412 9.62 3.90 11.68
N SER A 413 8.46 3.40 11.29
CA SER A 413 8.38 2.29 10.35
C SER A 413 6.97 2.16 9.75
N VAL A 414 6.91 2.08 8.43
CA VAL A 414 5.66 1.97 7.69
C VAL A 414 4.78 0.81 8.19
N TYR A 415 5.35 -0.33 8.58
CA TYR A 415 4.55 -1.46 9.07
C TYR A 415 3.94 -1.19 10.46
N LYS A 416 4.63 -0.46 11.36
CA LYS A 416 4.07 -0.08 12.66
C LYS A 416 2.98 0.98 12.53
N ASP A 417 3.06 1.81 11.51
CA ASP A 417 2.07 2.86 11.27
C ASP A 417 0.83 2.31 10.53
N ARG A 418 1.03 1.40 9.60
CA ARG A 418 -0.03 0.93 8.68
C ARG A 418 -0.73 -0.35 9.14
N LEU A 419 -0.02 -1.33 9.71
CA LEU A 419 -0.62 -2.63 10.01
C LEU A 419 -1.61 -2.63 11.18
N PRO A 420 -1.47 -1.82 12.25
CA PRO A 420 -2.53 -1.67 13.25
C PRO A 420 -3.83 -1.14 12.65
N LEU A 421 -3.74 -0.19 11.72
CA LEU A 421 -4.90 0.36 11.02
C LEU A 421 -5.50 -0.65 10.06
N PHE A 422 -4.67 -1.40 9.33
CA PHE A 422 -5.16 -2.51 8.52
C PHE A 422 -5.91 -3.52 9.39
N ASN A 423 -5.35 -3.98 10.48
CA ASN A 423 -5.98 -4.94 11.39
C ASN A 423 -7.35 -4.45 11.88
N ASN A 424 -7.48 -3.17 12.17
CA ASN A 424 -8.71 -2.60 12.70
C ASN A 424 -9.75 -2.31 11.61
N TYR A 425 -9.34 -1.90 10.40
CA TYR A 425 -10.24 -1.29 9.41
C TYR A 425 -10.19 -1.90 8.00
N TYR A 426 -9.52 -3.03 7.78
CA TYR A 426 -9.33 -3.65 6.47
C TYR A 426 -10.63 -3.81 5.66
N TYR A 427 -11.75 -4.03 6.33
CA TYR A 427 -13.07 -4.25 5.73
C TYR A 427 -13.71 -2.98 5.13
N MET A 428 -13.11 -1.81 5.38
CA MET A 428 -13.61 -0.51 4.91
C MET A 428 -13.03 -0.11 3.55
N SER A 429 -12.06 -0.85 3.02
CA SER A 429 -11.45 -0.62 1.70
C SER A 429 -11.37 -1.92 0.91
N GLY A 430 -11.37 -1.80 -0.40
CA GLY A 430 -10.95 -2.89 -1.27
C GLY A 430 -9.44 -3.10 -1.25
N ILE A 431 -8.98 -4.27 -1.68
CA ILE A 431 -7.55 -4.61 -1.69
C ILE A 431 -6.79 -3.71 -2.67
N ASP A 432 -7.37 -3.42 -3.81
CA ASP A 432 -6.81 -2.62 -4.91
C ASP A 432 -7.61 -1.30 -5.12
N GLU A 433 -8.05 -0.70 -4.03
CA GLU A 433 -8.88 0.50 -4.04
C GLU A 433 -8.20 1.66 -3.32
N TYR A 434 -8.50 2.88 -3.77
CA TYR A 434 -8.16 4.11 -3.07
C TYR A 434 -9.42 4.95 -2.82
N ILE A 435 -9.72 5.19 -1.56
CA ILE A 435 -10.87 5.96 -1.10
C ILE A 435 -10.39 7.29 -0.56
N THR A 436 -10.62 8.37 -1.29
CA THR A 436 -10.13 9.71 -0.91
C THR A 436 -10.66 10.18 0.45
N SER A 437 -11.92 9.86 0.77
CA SER A 437 -12.51 10.20 2.08
C SER A 437 -12.01 9.35 3.23
N ASN A 438 -11.19 8.33 2.95
CA ASN A 438 -10.66 7.38 3.92
C ASN A 438 -9.29 6.86 3.49
N SER A 439 -8.44 7.79 3.09
CA SER A 439 -7.14 7.53 2.47
C SER A 439 -6.24 6.67 3.36
N VAL A 440 -6.20 6.91 4.66
CA VAL A 440 -5.35 6.19 5.62
C VAL A 440 -5.65 4.68 5.64
N VAL A 441 -6.94 4.30 5.53
CA VAL A 441 -7.33 2.88 5.42
C VAL A 441 -6.89 2.30 4.09
N SER A 442 -7.03 3.07 2.99
CA SER A 442 -6.57 2.65 1.67
C SER A 442 -5.06 2.46 1.62
N TYR A 443 -4.28 3.37 2.20
CA TYR A 443 -2.83 3.21 2.38
C TYR A 443 -2.50 1.93 3.13
N SER A 444 -3.18 1.69 4.25
CA SER A 444 -2.91 0.53 5.11
C SER A 444 -3.22 -0.80 4.38
N THR A 445 -4.30 -0.83 3.61
CA THR A 445 -4.68 -2.01 2.81
C THR A 445 -3.71 -2.23 1.65
N ALA A 446 -3.36 -1.17 0.92
CA ALA A 446 -2.40 -1.25 -0.18
C ALA A 446 -1.02 -1.70 0.30
N TYR A 447 -0.54 -1.17 1.44
CA TYR A 447 0.71 -1.61 2.06
C TYR A 447 0.65 -3.07 2.51
N ALA A 448 -0.41 -3.49 3.21
CA ALA A 448 -0.55 -4.87 3.67
C ALA A 448 -0.50 -5.85 2.49
N PHE A 449 -1.21 -5.56 1.41
CA PHE A 449 -1.20 -6.39 0.21
C PHE A 449 0.16 -6.39 -0.49
N GLY A 450 0.76 -5.22 -0.73
CA GLY A 450 2.07 -5.10 -1.38
C GLY A 450 3.20 -5.75 -0.58
N SER A 451 3.23 -5.56 0.74
CA SER A 451 4.22 -6.15 1.63
C SER A 451 4.10 -7.68 1.72
N TRP A 452 2.87 -8.21 1.65
CA TRP A 452 2.62 -9.64 1.54
C TRP A 452 3.13 -10.18 0.19
N CYS A 453 2.84 -9.51 -0.92
CA CYS A 453 3.36 -9.89 -2.24
C CYS A 453 4.89 -9.91 -2.25
N ALA A 454 5.53 -8.86 -1.76
CA ALA A 454 6.99 -8.77 -1.72
C ALA A 454 7.61 -9.95 -0.94
N ARG A 455 7.05 -10.27 0.23
CA ARG A 455 7.60 -11.32 1.10
C ARG A 455 7.37 -12.74 0.58
N ASN A 456 6.33 -12.95 -0.23
CA ASN A 456 5.98 -14.29 -0.70
C ASN A 456 6.45 -14.58 -2.13
N PHE A 457 6.75 -13.58 -2.96
CA PHE A 457 6.99 -13.78 -4.38
C PHE A 457 8.32 -13.25 -4.92
N GLY A 458 9.33 -13.07 -4.08
CA GLY A 458 10.66 -12.72 -4.58
C GLY A 458 11.43 -11.74 -3.70
N GLY A 459 10.85 -11.25 -2.63
CA GLY A 459 11.53 -10.31 -1.74
C GLY A 459 11.84 -8.99 -2.45
N LEU A 460 13.06 -8.53 -2.33
CA LEU A 460 13.52 -7.29 -2.97
C LEU A 460 13.54 -7.36 -4.49
N GLU A 461 13.72 -8.55 -5.07
CA GLU A 461 13.60 -8.72 -6.52
C GLU A 461 12.17 -8.44 -7.00
N PHE A 462 11.15 -8.86 -6.25
CA PHE A 462 9.76 -8.50 -6.55
C PHE A 462 9.57 -6.98 -6.57
N ILE A 463 10.14 -6.25 -5.59
CA ILE A 463 10.06 -4.78 -5.55
C ILE A 463 10.71 -4.17 -6.80
N THR A 464 11.87 -4.68 -7.21
CA THR A 464 12.53 -4.24 -8.45
C THR A 464 11.65 -4.50 -9.68
N GLN A 465 11.12 -5.71 -9.81
CA GLN A 465 10.33 -6.10 -10.97
C GLN A 465 9.01 -5.32 -11.07
N VAL A 466 8.29 -5.12 -9.96
CA VAL A 466 7.04 -4.37 -9.96
C VAL A 466 7.26 -2.89 -10.26
N SER A 467 8.37 -2.31 -9.81
CA SER A 467 8.70 -0.90 -10.04
C SER A 467 9.14 -0.64 -11.49
N THR A 468 9.88 -1.57 -12.12
CA THR A 468 10.57 -1.33 -13.39
C THR A 468 9.90 -1.94 -14.63
N ASN A 469 8.96 -2.89 -14.47
CA ASN A 469 8.23 -3.42 -15.61
C ASN A 469 7.33 -2.35 -16.28
N SER A 470 6.89 -2.60 -17.51
CA SER A 470 6.08 -1.63 -18.27
C SER A 470 4.59 -1.63 -17.95
N TYR A 471 4.15 -2.45 -17.02
CA TYR A 471 2.75 -2.57 -16.61
C TYR A 471 2.45 -1.73 -15.37
N VAL A 472 1.17 -1.55 -15.06
CA VAL A 472 0.67 -0.83 -13.87
C VAL A 472 -0.37 -1.68 -13.13
N ASN A 473 -0.69 -1.32 -11.90
CA ASN A 473 -1.74 -1.93 -11.10
C ASN A 473 -1.56 -3.45 -10.94
N MET A 474 -2.66 -4.20 -10.89
CA MET A 474 -2.60 -5.65 -10.71
C MET A 474 -1.79 -6.37 -11.79
N GLU A 475 -1.84 -5.90 -13.04
CA GLU A 475 -1.04 -6.50 -14.12
C GLU A 475 0.46 -6.38 -13.85
N SER A 476 0.93 -5.25 -13.33
CA SER A 476 2.33 -5.07 -12.92
C SER A 476 2.74 -6.07 -11.84
N ILE A 477 1.88 -6.30 -10.85
CA ILE A 477 2.12 -7.26 -9.76
C ILE A 477 2.18 -8.68 -10.31
N ILE A 478 1.23 -9.07 -11.17
CA ILE A 478 1.18 -10.41 -11.78
C ILE A 478 2.44 -10.67 -12.62
N GLN A 479 2.87 -9.70 -13.41
CA GLN A 479 4.08 -9.84 -14.23
C GLN A 479 5.36 -9.86 -13.37
N ALA A 480 5.43 -9.10 -12.29
CA ALA A 480 6.53 -9.16 -11.34
C ALA A 480 6.61 -10.54 -10.65
N ILE A 481 5.48 -11.07 -10.19
CA ILE A 481 5.40 -12.42 -9.62
C ILE A 481 5.86 -13.47 -10.63
N LYS A 482 5.38 -13.38 -11.88
CA LYS A 482 5.79 -14.28 -12.97
C LYS A 482 7.30 -14.21 -13.21
N SER A 483 7.87 -13.02 -13.23
CA SER A 483 9.32 -12.83 -13.42
C SER A 483 10.13 -13.45 -12.29
N CYS A 484 9.71 -13.29 -11.03
CA CYS A 484 10.42 -13.80 -9.86
C CYS A 484 10.24 -15.31 -9.65
N THR A 485 9.07 -15.87 -9.98
CA THR A 485 8.70 -17.23 -9.56
C THR A 485 8.46 -18.21 -10.71
N GLY A 486 8.31 -17.70 -11.93
CA GLY A 486 7.86 -18.47 -13.10
C GLY A 486 6.37 -18.83 -13.08
N LYS A 487 5.62 -18.46 -12.02
CA LYS A 487 4.20 -18.75 -11.85
C LYS A 487 3.33 -17.58 -12.29
N THR A 488 2.19 -17.87 -12.88
CA THR A 488 1.19 -16.87 -13.27
C THR A 488 -0.06 -17.08 -12.43
N TYR A 489 -0.56 -15.98 -11.85
CA TYR A 489 -1.79 -15.95 -11.07
C TYR A 489 -2.77 -14.95 -11.68
N THR A 490 -4.05 -15.16 -11.45
CA THR A 490 -5.06 -14.13 -11.66
C THR A 490 -5.12 -13.23 -10.42
N ASP A 491 -5.64 -12.00 -10.58
CA ASP A 491 -5.95 -11.10 -9.47
C ASP A 491 -6.79 -11.78 -8.38
N ARG A 492 -7.86 -12.46 -8.78
CA ARG A 492 -8.72 -13.23 -7.89
C ARG A 492 -7.97 -14.29 -7.07
N GLN A 493 -7.02 -15.00 -7.68
CA GLN A 493 -6.19 -15.98 -6.96
C GLN A 493 -5.31 -15.26 -5.92
N LEU A 494 -4.67 -14.16 -6.30
CA LEU A 494 -3.82 -13.39 -5.40
C LEU A 494 -4.61 -12.81 -4.22
N PHE A 495 -5.80 -12.25 -4.47
CA PHE A 495 -6.65 -11.74 -3.39
C PHE A 495 -7.05 -12.84 -2.41
N LYS A 496 -7.45 -14.02 -2.88
CA LYS A 496 -7.78 -15.14 -2.00
C LYS A 496 -6.59 -15.64 -1.19
N MET A 497 -5.39 -15.66 -1.79
CA MET A 497 -4.15 -16.00 -1.08
C MET A 497 -3.84 -14.98 0.01
N PHE A 498 -3.99 -13.69 -0.28
CA PHE A 498 -3.79 -12.63 0.70
C PHE A 498 -4.81 -12.71 1.84
N ILE A 499 -6.09 -12.92 1.52
CA ILE A 499 -7.15 -13.12 2.52
C ILE A 499 -6.81 -14.29 3.44
N GLN A 500 -6.32 -15.40 2.89
CA GLN A 500 -5.87 -16.55 3.68
C GLN A 500 -4.74 -16.16 4.65
N ALA A 501 -3.78 -15.36 4.20
CA ALA A 501 -2.70 -14.85 5.05
C ALA A 501 -3.22 -13.94 6.19
N CYS A 502 -4.32 -13.23 5.95
CA CYS A 502 -4.98 -12.41 6.98
C CYS A 502 -5.75 -13.25 8.02
N VAL A 503 -6.21 -14.45 7.66
CA VAL A 503 -6.98 -15.33 8.55
C VAL A 503 -6.07 -16.17 9.43
N PHE A 504 -4.95 -16.64 8.93
CA PHE A 504 -4.09 -17.59 9.63
C PHE A 504 -2.88 -16.94 10.29
N ARG A 505 -2.74 -17.12 11.59
CA ARG A 505 -1.60 -16.64 12.36
C ARG A 505 -0.29 -17.34 11.99
N GLU A 506 -0.33 -18.67 11.91
CA GLU A 506 0.83 -19.49 11.64
C GLU A 506 0.80 -20.01 10.21
N PRO A 507 1.94 -20.11 9.54
CA PRO A 507 2.00 -20.79 8.26
C PRO A 507 1.63 -22.24 8.45
N PHE A 508 0.81 -22.78 7.58
CA PHE A 508 0.66 -24.23 7.52
C PHE A 508 1.99 -24.85 7.10
N ALA A 509 2.40 -25.92 7.77
CA ALA A 509 3.65 -26.61 7.48
C ALA A 509 3.79 -27.03 6.00
N SER A 510 2.67 -27.22 5.31
CA SER A 510 2.60 -27.54 3.88
C SER A 510 2.63 -26.33 2.94
N ASN A 511 2.54 -25.10 3.44
CA ASN A 511 2.30 -23.91 2.62
C ASN A 511 3.53 -23.10 2.29
N ASN A 512 4.74 -23.55 2.64
CA ASN A 512 5.98 -22.85 2.33
C ASN A 512 5.95 -21.32 2.58
N GLY A 513 5.13 -20.87 3.53
CA GLY A 513 5.05 -19.48 3.93
C GLY A 513 4.08 -18.57 3.15
N PHE A 514 3.36 -19.06 2.14
CA PHE A 514 2.42 -18.24 1.37
C PHE A 514 1.23 -17.69 2.17
N SER A 515 0.95 -18.23 3.34
CA SER A 515 -0.12 -17.76 4.22
C SER A 515 0.35 -16.72 5.24
N THR A 516 1.60 -16.24 5.17
CA THR A 516 2.18 -15.31 6.12
C THR A 516 2.92 -14.16 5.43
N PHE A 517 3.39 -13.21 6.24
CA PHE A 517 4.25 -12.11 5.78
C PHE A 517 5.75 -12.43 5.97
N ASN A 518 6.10 -13.69 6.05
CA ASN A 518 7.49 -14.11 6.16
C ASN A 518 8.13 -14.23 4.78
N THR A 519 9.36 -13.77 4.64
CA THR A 519 10.11 -13.95 3.40
C THR A 519 10.93 -15.23 3.46
N ASN A 520 10.74 -16.08 2.45
CA ASN A 520 11.54 -17.30 2.24
C ASN A 520 12.55 -17.12 1.10
N GLN A 521 12.59 -15.92 0.49
CA GLN A 521 13.43 -15.62 -0.66
C GLN A 521 14.40 -14.50 -0.31
N THR A 522 14.81 -13.66 -1.23
CA THR A 522 15.84 -12.65 -1.03
C THR A 522 15.42 -11.60 0.01
N PRO A 523 15.70 -11.81 1.32
CA PRO A 523 15.31 -10.87 2.36
C PRO A 523 16.21 -9.63 2.39
N SER A 524 17.37 -9.69 1.72
CA SER A 524 18.31 -8.59 1.64
C SER A 524 18.92 -8.49 0.24
N LEU A 525 19.26 -7.27 -0.13
CA LEU A 525 19.96 -6.94 -1.37
C LEU A 525 21.06 -5.93 -1.06
N THR A 526 22.26 -6.19 -1.53
CA THR A 526 23.38 -5.24 -1.44
C THR A 526 23.50 -4.51 -2.77
N THR A 527 23.43 -3.18 -2.73
CA THR A 527 23.57 -2.33 -3.92
C THR A 527 25.02 -2.15 -4.32
N ASN A 528 25.27 -1.56 -5.49
CA ASN A 528 26.61 -1.28 -6.00
C ASN A 528 27.39 -0.32 -5.08
N GLU A 529 26.71 0.56 -4.37
CA GLU A 529 27.27 1.48 -3.38
C GLU A 529 27.47 0.80 -2.01
N GLY A 530 27.20 -0.50 -1.90
CA GLY A 530 27.36 -1.26 -0.67
C GLY A 530 26.23 -1.05 0.36
N LYS A 531 25.13 -0.41 0.00
CA LYS A 531 23.96 -0.30 0.88
C LYS A 531 23.23 -1.63 0.94
N VAL A 532 22.78 -2.01 2.12
CA VAL A 532 22.06 -3.26 2.35
C VAL A 532 20.60 -2.93 2.68
N TYR A 533 19.72 -3.28 1.76
CA TYR A 533 18.28 -3.21 1.99
C TYR A 533 17.77 -4.55 2.49
N THR A 534 16.80 -4.52 3.39
CA THR A 534 16.24 -5.74 3.98
C THR A 534 14.73 -5.64 4.16
N LEU A 535 14.05 -6.77 3.94
CA LEU A 535 12.65 -6.94 4.32
C LEU A 535 12.58 -7.78 5.60
N ASN A 536 12.05 -7.18 6.67
CA ASN A 536 11.84 -7.90 7.91
C ASN A 536 10.64 -8.84 7.79
N ASN A 537 10.75 -10.02 8.41
CA ASN A 537 9.59 -10.88 8.61
C ASN A 537 8.69 -10.30 9.69
N PHE A 538 7.38 -10.41 9.51
CA PHE A 538 6.40 -10.06 10.53
C PHE A 538 5.14 -10.90 10.38
N ASN A 539 4.27 -10.82 11.38
CA ASN A 539 2.97 -11.48 11.40
C ASN A 539 1.92 -10.44 11.81
N LEU A 540 0.79 -10.40 11.12
CA LEU A 540 -0.30 -9.46 11.44
C LEU A 540 -0.79 -9.57 12.90
N PHE A 541 -0.52 -10.71 13.54
CA PHE A 541 -0.89 -10.98 14.92
C PHE A 541 0.22 -10.61 15.94
N ASP A 542 1.28 -9.95 15.51
CA ASP A 542 2.32 -9.48 16.42
C ASP A 542 1.78 -8.37 17.33
N PRO A 543 2.23 -8.31 18.60
CA PRO A 543 1.80 -7.26 19.54
C PRO A 543 2.09 -5.83 19.07
N ASP A 544 3.12 -5.65 18.23
CA ASP A 544 3.47 -4.35 17.64
C ASP A 544 2.39 -3.82 16.68
N PHE A 545 1.50 -4.68 16.18
CA PHE A 545 0.41 -4.34 15.28
C PHE A 545 -0.95 -4.42 15.95
N ALA A 546 -0.96 -4.40 17.29
CA ALA A 546 -2.18 -4.37 18.05
C ALA A 546 -2.93 -3.04 17.86
N PHE A 547 -4.24 -3.13 17.87
CA PHE A 547 -5.14 -1.97 17.93
C PHE A 547 -5.98 -2.02 19.20
N THR A 548 -6.54 -0.88 19.60
CA THR A 548 -7.38 -0.79 20.79
C THR A 548 -8.85 -0.65 20.39
N MET A 549 -9.70 -1.47 20.96
CA MET A 549 -11.15 -1.40 20.79
C MET A 549 -11.82 -1.67 22.15
N ASN A 550 -12.74 -0.80 22.58
CA ASN A 550 -13.42 -0.91 23.88
C ASN A 550 -12.43 -1.08 25.06
N ASN A 551 -11.36 -0.30 25.07
CA ASN A 551 -10.29 -0.30 26.07
C ASN A 551 -9.53 -1.65 26.20
N LYS A 552 -9.56 -2.49 25.18
CA LYS A 552 -8.78 -3.73 25.10
C LYS A 552 -7.89 -3.72 23.88
N LYS A 553 -6.68 -4.24 24.03
CA LYS A 553 -5.76 -4.46 22.90
C LYS A 553 -6.05 -5.78 22.22
N TYR A 554 -6.04 -5.76 20.89
CA TYR A 554 -6.25 -6.91 20.03
C TYR A 554 -5.16 -6.99 18.98
N THR A 555 -4.82 -8.19 18.54
CA THR A 555 -3.86 -8.48 17.48
C THR A 555 -4.53 -9.20 16.32
N GLY A 556 -4.01 -9.02 15.13
CA GLY A 556 -4.59 -9.57 13.90
C GLY A 556 -5.83 -8.82 13.44
N PRO A 557 -6.34 -9.11 12.24
CA PRO A 557 -7.51 -8.44 11.69
C PRO A 557 -8.76 -8.62 12.54
N VAL A 558 -9.55 -7.56 12.66
CA VAL A 558 -10.82 -7.58 13.39
C VAL A 558 -11.76 -8.64 12.81
N ILE A 559 -12.53 -9.29 13.67
CA ILE A 559 -13.45 -10.35 13.29
C ILE A 559 -14.87 -9.93 13.61
N PHE A 560 -15.80 -10.21 12.71
CA PHE A 560 -17.22 -9.97 12.89
C PHE A 560 -17.91 -11.18 13.54
N SER A 561 -18.97 -10.92 14.30
CA SER A 561 -19.91 -11.97 14.67
C SER A 561 -20.83 -12.33 13.48
N ASN A 562 -21.52 -13.46 13.56
CA ASN A 562 -22.44 -13.89 12.54
C ASN A 562 -23.60 -12.91 12.24
N GLU A 563 -23.90 -12.02 13.18
CA GLU A 563 -25.03 -11.08 13.11
C GLU A 563 -24.61 -9.70 12.61
N VAL A 564 -23.30 -9.46 12.52
CA VAL A 564 -22.70 -8.16 12.21
C VAL A 564 -21.77 -8.30 11.03
N GLY A 565 -21.70 -7.28 10.20
CA GLY A 565 -20.78 -7.20 9.08
C GLY A 565 -20.84 -5.81 8.45
N PRO A 566 -19.98 -5.52 7.47
CA PRO A 566 -20.02 -4.25 6.79
C PRO A 566 -21.35 -4.02 6.08
N ARG A 567 -21.88 -2.81 6.15
CA ARG A 567 -23.08 -2.41 5.41
C ARG A 567 -22.81 -2.29 3.92
N THR A 568 -21.59 -1.98 3.59
CA THR A 568 -21.09 -1.86 2.23
C THR A 568 -19.88 -2.75 2.10
N MET A 569 -19.88 -3.63 1.11
CA MET A 569 -18.70 -4.40 0.69
C MET A 569 -18.05 -3.66 -0.46
N ARG A 570 -16.89 -3.12 -0.21
CA ARG A 570 -16.10 -2.39 -1.22
C ARG A 570 -15.68 -3.32 -2.37
N PRO A 571 -15.35 -2.78 -3.56
CA PRO A 571 -14.75 -3.56 -4.64
C PRO A 571 -13.53 -4.35 -4.10
N HIS A 572 -13.49 -5.66 -4.35
CA HIS A 572 -12.45 -6.58 -3.84
C HIS A 572 -12.21 -6.49 -2.31
N GLY A 573 -13.22 -6.00 -1.57
CA GLY A 573 -13.21 -5.96 -0.11
C GLY A 573 -13.64 -7.29 0.50
N PHE A 574 -13.26 -7.52 1.76
CA PHE A 574 -13.61 -8.75 2.46
C PHE A 574 -13.91 -8.48 3.94
N ALA A 575 -14.62 -9.45 4.58
CA ALA A 575 -14.94 -9.40 5.99
C ALA A 575 -14.79 -10.81 6.60
N ILE A 576 -14.03 -10.89 7.70
CA ILE A 576 -13.77 -12.15 8.42
C ILE A 576 -14.81 -12.30 9.52
N HIS A 577 -15.45 -13.46 9.61
CA HIS A 577 -16.49 -13.76 10.60
C HIS A 577 -16.15 -14.99 11.42
N TYR A 578 -16.56 -14.97 12.68
CA TYR A 578 -16.46 -16.10 13.58
C TYR A 578 -17.75 -16.93 13.54
N ALA A 579 -17.66 -18.16 13.07
CA ALA A 579 -18.78 -19.09 13.08
C ALA A 579 -18.94 -19.81 14.43
N GLY A 580 -17.85 -20.19 15.07
CA GLY A 580 -17.86 -20.88 16.35
C GLY A 580 -16.78 -21.93 16.49
N LYS A 581 -16.76 -22.61 17.65
CA LYS A 581 -15.91 -23.78 17.92
C LYS A 581 -16.70 -25.06 17.77
N ALA A 582 -16.21 -26.01 16.98
CA ALA A 582 -16.90 -27.28 16.75
C ALA A 582 -16.92 -28.12 18.02
N THR A 583 -18.12 -28.49 18.47
CA THR A 583 -18.38 -29.35 19.64
C THR A 583 -18.58 -30.82 19.25
N SER A 584 -18.94 -31.05 17.98
CA SER A 584 -19.10 -32.38 17.39
C SER A 584 -18.12 -32.59 16.23
N ASP A 585 -17.88 -33.87 15.90
CA ASP A 585 -16.99 -34.22 14.79
C ASP A 585 -17.54 -33.77 13.44
N THR A 586 -18.87 -33.79 13.30
CA THR A 586 -19.58 -33.30 12.11
C THR A 586 -20.41 -32.09 12.47
N ILE A 587 -20.28 -31.02 11.67
CA ILE A 587 -21.06 -29.79 11.79
C ILE A 587 -21.73 -29.45 10.47
N THR A 588 -22.82 -28.72 10.53
CA THR A 588 -23.49 -28.18 9.35
C THR A 588 -23.67 -26.68 9.48
N LEU A 589 -23.23 -25.97 8.46
CA LEU A 589 -23.34 -24.51 8.33
C LEU A 589 -24.36 -24.20 7.22
N THR A 590 -25.37 -23.40 7.53
CA THR A 590 -26.34 -22.90 6.53
C THR A 590 -26.28 -21.38 6.47
N PHE A 591 -26.05 -20.85 5.29
CA PHE A 591 -25.95 -19.42 5.00
C PHE A 591 -27.24 -18.91 4.38
N SER A 592 -27.50 -17.62 4.51
CA SER A 592 -28.55 -16.93 3.76
C SER A 592 -28.30 -17.04 2.25
N THR A 593 -29.34 -16.82 1.48
CA THR A 593 -29.25 -16.78 0.02
C THR A 593 -28.22 -15.71 -0.41
N LYS A 594 -27.51 -16.02 -1.48
CA LYS A 594 -26.53 -15.12 -2.09
C LYS A 594 -27.23 -13.83 -2.53
N ILE A 595 -26.73 -12.69 -2.04
CA ILE A 595 -27.28 -11.36 -2.32
C ILE A 595 -26.70 -10.83 -3.63
N ASN A 596 -25.40 -11.01 -3.82
CA ASN A 596 -24.70 -10.57 -5.02
C ASN A 596 -24.04 -11.76 -5.74
N PRO A 597 -24.22 -11.89 -7.06
CA PRO A 597 -23.61 -12.97 -7.85
C PRO A 597 -22.08 -13.06 -7.71
N SER A 598 -21.40 -11.95 -7.46
CA SER A 598 -19.94 -11.88 -7.34
C SER A 598 -19.44 -12.07 -5.90
N GLU A 599 -20.32 -12.34 -4.94
CA GLU A 599 -19.91 -12.65 -3.57
C GLU A 599 -19.39 -14.08 -3.47
N ASP A 600 -18.20 -14.24 -2.91
CA ASP A 600 -17.64 -15.53 -2.50
C ASP A 600 -17.70 -15.67 -0.98
N VAL A 601 -18.06 -16.84 -0.48
CA VAL A 601 -17.95 -17.21 0.93
C VAL A 601 -16.91 -18.29 1.06
N MET A 602 -15.85 -17.99 1.79
CA MET A 602 -14.72 -18.90 2.02
C MET A 602 -14.73 -19.33 3.49
N ILE A 603 -14.69 -20.64 3.75
CA ILE A 603 -14.73 -21.21 5.08
C ILE A 603 -13.35 -21.70 5.47
N TYR A 604 -12.88 -21.28 6.62
CA TYR A 604 -11.55 -21.61 7.17
C TYR A 604 -11.68 -22.41 8.46
N ILE A 605 -10.82 -23.39 8.63
CA ILE A 605 -10.81 -24.29 9.77
C ILE A 605 -9.44 -24.19 10.45
N GLN A 606 -9.42 -23.93 11.75
CA GLN A 606 -8.19 -23.79 12.54
C GLN A 606 -8.18 -24.71 13.76
N ASP A 607 -7.03 -25.29 14.10
CA ASP A 607 -6.89 -26.18 15.26
C ASP A 607 -7.12 -25.46 16.59
N SER A 608 -6.61 -24.26 16.71
CA SER A 608 -6.86 -23.42 17.88
C SER A 608 -6.77 -21.94 17.48
N PHE A 609 -7.75 -21.20 17.90
CA PHE A 609 -7.75 -19.74 17.77
C PHE A 609 -7.17 -19.16 19.06
N LYS A 610 -5.85 -19.03 19.14
CA LYS A 610 -5.15 -18.48 20.32
C LYS A 610 -4.96 -16.96 20.25
N ASN A 611 -5.78 -16.27 19.49
CA ASN A 611 -5.57 -14.88 19.25
C ASN A 611 -6.52 -14.05 20.07
N TYR A 612 -6.02 -13.09 20.72
CA TYR A 612 -6.75 -12.05 21.43
C TYR A 612 -6.58 -12.13 22.95
N GLN A 613 -5.46 -11.63 23.36
CA GLN A 613 -5.32 -11.04 24.70
C GLN A 613 -4.70 -9.69 24.56
#